data_f4d978f7c93de05112167eba361172fa
#
_entry.id   f4d978f7c93de05112167eba361172fa
#
_cell.length_a   1.000
_cell.length_b   1.000
_cell.length_c   1.000
_cell.angle_alpha   90.00
_cell.angle_beta   90.00
_cell.angle_gamma   90.00
#
_symmetry.space_group_name_H-M   'P 1'
#
loop_
_entity.id
_entity.type
_entity.pdbx_description
1 polymer ?
#
loop_
_entity_poly.entity_id
_entity_poly.type
_entity_poly.pdbx_seq_one_letter_code
_entity_poly.pdbx_strand_id
1 'polypeptide(L)'
;TGVSLEDIESATFERFPQLATRRKQLAGTLSGGEQQMLAMSRALGTNPRILLLDELSMGLAPIIVKDLYQIVHQLSQEGIAVLVVEQFARTVLGVSNKAGIMINGKIVREGEPNELEEQLSAAYLGKKSSNS
;
A
#
# COMPACT_ATOMS: atom_id res chain seq x y z
N THR A 1 -25.01 -2.58 16.95
CA THR A 1 -24.05 -3.64 17.33
C THR A 1 -22.66 -3.16 16.99
N GLY A 2 -22.04 -2.44 17.93
CA GLY A 2 -20.68 -1.93 17.77
C GLY A 2 -19.66 -3.06 17.93
N VAL A 3 -18.63 -3.09 17.09
CA VAL A 3 -17.45 -3.92 17.27
C VAL A 3 -16.76 -3.47 18.55
N SER A 4 -16.38 -4.39 19.43
CA SER A 4 -15.71 -4.03 20.68
C SER A 4 -14.26 -3.59 20.43
N LEU A 5 -13.68 -2.82 21.35
CA LEU A 5 -12.26 -2.45 21.27
C LEU A 5 -11.35 -3.70 21.31
N GLU A 6 -11.75 -4.73 22.06
CA GLU A 6 -11.01 -5.99 22.16
C GLU A 6 -11.02 -6.75 20.81
N ASP A 7 -12.15 -6.73 20.08
CA ASP A 7 -12.23 -7.36 18.76
C ASP A 7 -11.34 -6.62 17.75
N ILE A 8 -11.34 -5.28 17.78
CA ILE A 8 -10.48 -4.46 16.90
C ILE A 8 -9.01 -4.72 17.21
N GLU A 9 -8.63 -4.78 18.49
CA GLU A 9 -7.27 -5.04 18.92
C GLU A 9 -6.82 -6.45 18.49
N SER A 10 -7.66 -7.45 18.71
CA SER A 10 -7.39 -8.83 18.31
C SER A 10 -7.17 -8.95 16.81
N ALA A 11 -8.08 -8.42 16.00
CA ALA A 11 -7.95 -8.40 14.55
C ALA A 11 -6.70 -7.62 14.06
N THR A 12 -6.35 -6.53 14.76
CA THR A 12 -5.12 -5.76 14.48
C THR A 12 -3.87 -6.60 14.70
N PHE A 13 -3.78 -7.32 15.83
CA PHE A 13 -2.59 -8.11 16.15
C PHE A 13 -2.48 -9.40 15.34
N GLU A 14 -3.60 -9.95 14.90
CA GLU A 14 -3.60 -11.05 13.94
C GLU A 14 -3.04 -10.61 12.58
N ARG A 15 -3.44 -9.45 12.10
CA ARG A 15 -3.01 -8.91 10.81
C ARG A 15 -1.60 -8.31 10.84
N PHE A 16 -1.24 -7.68 11.96
CA PHE A 16 0.05 -7.00 12.19
C PHE A 16 0.72 -7.53 13.46
N PRO A 17 1.28 -8.74 13.44
CA PRO A 17 1.88 -9.36 14.65
C PRO A 17 3.00 -8.50 15.28
N GLN A 18 3.69 -7.70 14.46
CA GLN A 18 4.73 -6.77 14.94
C GLN A 18 4.19 -5.76 15.94
N LEU A 19 2.93 -5.31 15.78
CA LEU A 19 2.29 -4.37 16.70
C LEU A 19 1.95 -5.03 18.05
N ALA A 20 1.67 -6.31 18.08
CA ALA A 20 1.37 -7.04 19.32
C ALA A 20 2.53 -6.94 20.32
N THR A 21 3.77 -7.06 19.84
CA THR A 21 4.98 -6.94 20.68
C THR A 21 5.25 -5.51 21.15
N ARG A 22 4.60 -4.53 20.54
CA ARG A 22 4.74 -3.09 20.81
C ARG A 22 3.52 -2.46 21.49
N ARG A 23 2.57 -3.27 21.96
CA ARG A 23 1.27 -2.83 22.53
C ARG A 23 1.35 -1.69 23.53
N LYS A 24 2.40 -1.64 24.36
CA LYS A 24 2.60 -0.63 25.40
C LYS A 24 3.52 0.52 24.96
N GLN A 25 4.05 0.47 23.74
CA GLN A 25 4.97 1.48 23.22
C GLN A 25 4.18 2.69 22.70
N LEU A 26 4.72 3.89 22.92
CA LEU A 26 4.13 5.12 22.36
C LEU A 26 4.22 5.08 20.83
N ALA A 27 3.12 5.37 20.15
CA ALA A 27 3.02 5.31 18.70
C ALA A 27 4.08 6.15 17.97
N GLY A 28 4.43 7.31 18.49
CA GLY A 28 5.47 8.18 17.95
C GLY A 28 6.90 7.64 18.03
N THR A 29 7.13 6.56 18.80
CA THR A 29 8.43 5.89 18.94
C THR A 29 8.54 4.60 18.13
N LEU A 30 7.48 4.21 17.44
CA LEU A 30 7.47 3.08 16.51
C LEU A 30 8.35 3.38 15.28
N SER A 31 8.87 2.34 14.64
CA SER A 31 9.52 2.47 13.33
C SER A 31 8.53 2.97 12.27
N GLY A 32 9.02 3.54 11.17
CA GLY A 32 8.16 4.03 10.09
C GLY A 32 7.20 2.96 9.56
N GLY A 33 7.67 1.72 9.40
CA GLY A 33 6.82 0.59 8.98
C GLY A 33 5.74 0.24 10.00
N GLU A 34 6.09 0.18 11.29
CA GLU A 34 5.12 -0.05 12.37
C GLU A 34 4.10 1.09 12.47
N GLN A 35 4.50 2.34 12.23
CA GLN A 35 3.58 3.48 12.16
C GLN A 35 2.59 3.34 11.00
N GLN A 36 3.03 2.90 9.82
CA GLN A 36 2.15 2.62 8.68
C GLN A 36 1.17 1.48 8.99
N MET A 37 1.64 0.40 9.60
CA MET A 37 0.78 -0.71 10.06
C MET A 37 -0.27 -0.22 11.05
N LEU A 38 0.12 0.63 12.00
CA LEU A 38 -0.80 1.22 12.97
C LEU A 38 -1.83 2.13 12.29
N ALA A 39 -1.42 2.95 11.33
CA ALA A 39 -2.33 3.80 10.56
C ALA A 39 -3.34 2.97 9.76
N MET A 40 -2.89 1.91 9.10
CA MET A 40 -3.77 0.96 8.40
C MET A 40 -4.74 0.27 9.36
N SER A 41 -4.27 -0.20 10.51
CA SER A 41 -5.13 -0.87 11.50
C SER A 41 -6.25 0.05 12.01
N ARG A 42 -5.95 1.33 12.22
CA ARG A 42 -6.95 2.33 12.60
C ARG A 42 -8.01 2.53 11.51
N ALA A 43 -7.60 2.61 10.25
CA ALA A 43 -8.53 2.70 9.13
C ALA A 43 -9.42 1.45 9.02
N LEU A 44 -8.83 0.27 9.16
CA LEU A 44 -9.55 -1.02 9.11
C LEU A 44 -10.51 -1.21 10.28
N GLY A 45 -10.22 -0.66 11.46
CA GLY A 45 -11.11 -0.69 12.63
C GLY A 45 -12.47 -0.05 12.40
N THR A 46 -12.63 0.78 11.36
CA THR A 46 -13.93 1.34 10.94
C THR A 46 -14.73 0.43 10.03
N ASN A 47 -14.23 -0.76 9.71
CA ASN A 47 -14.80 -1.70 8.76
C ASN A 47 -15.12 -1.07 7.39
N PRO A 48 -14.12 -0.49 6.70
CA PRO A 48 -14.33 0.26 5.48
C PRO A 48 -14.64 -0.67 4.31
N ARG A 49 -15.45 -0.18 3.37
CA ARG A 49 -15.65 -0.82 2.06
C ARG A 49 -14.58 -0.41 1.05
N ILE A 50 -13.95 0.70 1.28
CA ILE A 50 -12.88 1.25 0.43
C ILE A 50 -11.74 1.78 1.32
N LEU A 51 -10.51 1.53 0.93
CA LEU A 51 -9.29 2.01 1.58
C LEU A 51 -8.48 2.84 0.60
N LEU A 52 -8.09 4.03 1.00
CA LEU A 52 -7.26 4.94 0.21
C LEU A 52 -5.87 5.00 0.83
N LEU A 53 -4.84 4.67 0.05
CA LEU A 53 -3.44 4.65 0.48
C LEU A 53 -2.64 5.62 -0.39
N ASP A 54 -2.03 6.61 0.24
CA ASP A 54 -1.21 7.61 -0.43
C ASP A 54 0.24 7.48 0.03
N GLU A 55 1.14 7.19 -0.92
CA GLU A 55 2.58 7.04 -0.72
C GLU A 55 2.96 6.10 0.45
N LEU A 56 2.31 4.92 0.52
CA LEU A 56 2.52 3.93 1.59
C LEU A 56 3.99 3.50 1.73
N SER A 57 4.73 3.47 0.62
CA SER A 57 6.12 3.00 0.57
C SER A 57 7.17 4.06 0.95
N MET A 58 6.76 5.34 1.07
CA MET A 58 7.70 6.44 1.22
C MET A 58 8.54 6.32 2.50
N GLY A 59 9.87 6.35 2.33
CA GLY A 59 10.81 6.32 3.46
C GLY A 59 10.98 4.95 4.13
N LEU A 60 10.40 3.88 3.57
CA LEU A 60 10.47 2.53 4.13
C LEU A 60 11.51 1.66 3.43
N ALA A 61 12.08 0.71 4.17
CA ALA A 61 12.94 -0.32 3.60
C ALA A 61 12.15 -1.24 2.65
N PRO A 62 12.74 -1.73 1.55
CA PRO A 62 12.05 -2.55 0.55
C PRO A 62 11.34 -3.78 1.11
N ILE A 63 11.91 -4.42 2.13
CA ILE A 63 11.30 -5.59 2.77
C ILE A 63 9.99 -5.22 3.48
N ILE A 64 9.94 -4.09 4.16
CA ILE A 64 8.74 -3.60 4.85
C ILE A 64 7.67 -3.21 3.83
N VAL A 65 8.08 -2.57 2.73
CA VAL A 65 7.17 -2.23 1.63
C VAL A 65 6.51 -3.48 1.06
N LYS A 66 7.29 -4.54 0.83
CA LYS A 66 6.78 -5.82 0.34
C LYS A 66 5.73 -6.40 1.30
N ASP A 67 6.02 -6.43 2.60
CA ASP A 67 5.10 -6.95 3.61
C ASP A 67 3.79 -6.16 3.65
N LEU A 68 3.87 -4.82 3.61
CA LEU A 68 2.68 -3.95 3.56
C LEU A 68 1.81 -4.21 2.32
N TYR A 69 2.42 -4.37 1.13
CA TYR A 69 1.66 -4.66 -0.08
C TYR A 69 1.09 -6.08 -0.13
N GLN A 70 1.68 -7.05 0.55
CA GLN A 70 1.06 -8.36 0.76
C GLN A 70 -0.23 -8.21 1.58
N ILE A 71 -0.22 -7.39 2.61
CA ILE A 71 -1.41 -7.09 3.42
C ILE A 71 -2.48 -6.39 2.57
N VAL A 72 -2.08 -5.40 1.76
CA VAL A 72 -2.99 -4.71 0.82
C VAL A 72 -3.64 -5.71 -0.14
N HIS A 73 -2.89 -6.66 -0.68
CA HIS A 73 -3.43 -7.72 -1.53
C HIS A 73 -4.44 -8.60 -0.78
N GLN A 74 -4.14 -9.02 0.45
CA GLN A 74 -5.07 -9.79 1.29
C GLN A 74 -6.39 -9.03 1.53
N LEU A 75 -6.32 -7.73 1.85
CA LEU A 75 -7.49 -6.88 2.03
C LEU A 75 -8.39 -6.83 0.80
N SER A 76 -7.79 -6.77 -0.38
CA SER A 76 -8.56 -6.82 -1.64
C SER A 76 -9.26 -8.16 -1.85
N GLN A 77 -8.64 -9.27 -1.44
CA GLN A 77 -9.25 -10.60 -1.49
C GLN A 77 -10.39 -10.75 -0.47
N GLU A 78 -10.34 -10.02 0.63
CA GLU A 78 -11.42 -9.94 1.63
C GLU A 78 -12.61 -9.06 1.17
N GLY A 79 -12.52 -8.45 -0.02
CA GLY A 79 -13.59 -7.65 -0.63
C GLY A 79 -13.51 -6.15 -0.31
N ILE A 80 -12.42 -5.68 0.27
CA ILE A 80 -12.18 -4.24 0.46
C ILE A 80 -11.62 -3.68 -0.85
N ALA A 81 -12.29 -2.69 -1.44
CA ALA A 81 -11.72 -1.97 -2.57
C ALA A 81 -10.55 -1.11 -2.10
N VAL A 82 -9.40 -1.21 -2.76
CA VAL A 82 -8.21 -0.44 -2.37
C VAL A 82 -7.75 0.44 -3.54
N LEU A 83 -7.63 1.73 -3.29
CA LEU A 83 -6.97 2.67 -4.19
C LEU A 83 -5.61 3.05 -3.61
N VAL A 84 -4.55 2.79 -4.37
CA VAL A 84 -3.18 3.14 -4.00
C VAL A 84 -2.66 4.23 -4.93
N VAL A 85 -2.09 5.27 -4.36
CA VAL A 85 -1.34 6.29 -5.09
C VAL A 85 0.14 6.16 -4.71
N GLU A 86 0.99 5.92 -5.69
CA GLU A 86 2.41 5.67 -5.48
C GLU A 86 3.27 6.30 -6.57
N GLN A 87 4.47 6.72 -6.16
CA GLN A 87 5.48 7.21 -7.09
C GLN A 87 6.28 6.04 -7.70
N PHE A 88 6.51 4.96 -6.94
CA PHE A 88 7.29 3.81 -7.37
C PHE A 88 6.38 2.72 -7.96
N ALA A 89 6.13 2.82 -9.28
CA ALA A 89 5.16 2.00 -9.99
C ALA A 89 5.33 0.49 -9.81
N ARG A 90 6.57 -0.04 -9.87
CA ARG A 90 6.82 -1.49 -9.81
C ARG A 90 6.28 -2.16 -8.56
N THR A 91 6.30 -1.46 -7.42
CA THR A 91 5.85 -2.02 -6.15
C THR A 91 4.34 -2.26 -6.14
N VAL A 92 3.59 -1.35 -6.76
CA VAL A 92 2.12 -1.37 -6.74
C VAL A 92 1.53 -2.16 -7.89
N LEU A 93 2.19 -2.15 -9.06
CA LEU A 93 1.68 -2.87 -10.24
C LEU A 93 1.56 -4.38 -10.00
N GLY A 94 2.49 -4.97 -9.25
CA GLY A 94 2.48 -6.41 -8.95
C GLY A 94 1.31 -6.89 -8.10
N VAL A 95 0.56 -5.99 -7.44
CA VAL A 95 -0.58 -6.33 -6.57
C VAL A 95 -1.89 -5.69 -7.04
N SER A 96 -1.87 -4.89 -8.10
CA SER A 96 -3.04 -4.19 -8.61
C SER A 96 -3.78 -4.97 -9.70
N ASN A 97 -5.10 -4.78 -9.76
CA ASN A 97 -5.97 -5.33 -10.82
C ASN A 97 -6.10 -4.35 -12.00
N LYS A 98 -6.02 -3.07 -11.70
CA LYS A 98 -6.01 -1.97 -12.67
C LYS A 98 -5.03 -0.92 -12.23
N ALA A 99 -4.45 -0.21 -13.18
CA ALA A 99 -3.55 0.89 -12.88
C ALA A 99 -3.79 2.08 -13.81
N GLY A 100 -3.42 3.27 -13.34
CA GLY A 100 -3.45 4.50 -14.10
C GLY A 100 -2.15 5.28 -13.90
N ILE A 101 -1.69 5.95 -14.95
CA ILE A 101 -0.54 6.86 -14.89
C ILE A 101 -1.07 8.29 -14.83
N MET A 102 -0.70 8.99 -13.76
CA MET A 102 -1.04 10.40 -13.57
C MET A 102 0.19 11.29 -13.83
N ILE A 103 0.03 12.30 -14.66
CA ILE A 103 1.06 13.33 -14.93
C ILE A 103 0.40 14.70 -14.83
N ASN A 104 0.98 15.59 -14.03
CA ASN A 104 0.49 16.96 -13.83
C ASN A 104 -1.02 17.02 -13.52
N GLY A 105 -1.48 16.15 -12.63
CA GLY A 105 -2.88 16.11 -12.16
C GLY A 105 -3.88 15.51 -13.16
N LYS A 106 -3.40 14.89 -14.26
CA LYS A 106 -4.26 14.24 -15.26
C LYS A 106 -3.89 12.77 -15.42
N ILE A 107 -4.89 11.90 -15.47
CA ILE A 107 -4.70 10.51 -15.86
C ILE A 107 -4.43 10.48 -17.36
N VAL A 108 -3.23 10.09 -17.74
CA VAL A 108 -2.79 10.05 -19.15
C VAL A 108 -2.88 8.66 -19.76
N ARG A 109 -2.95 7.62 -18.92
CA ARG A 109 -3.09 6.22 -19.31
C ARG A 109 -3.80 5.44 -18.23
N GLU A 110 -4.61 4.46 -18.65
CA GLU A 110 -5.21 3.44 -17.79
C GLU A 110 -5.12 2.09 -18.49
N GLY A 111 -4.99 1.01 -17.74
CA GLY A 111 -4.95 -0.34 -18.30
C GLY A 111 -4.59 -1.42 -17.30
N GLU A 112 -4.28 -2.58 -17.84
CA GLU A 112 -3.77 -3.70 -17.08
C GLU A 112 -2.35 -3.40 -16.57
N PRO A 113 -2.01 -3.82 -15.33
CA PRO A 113 -0.72 -3.52 -14.73
C PRO A 113 0.49 -3.93 -15.58
N ASN A 114 0.44 -5.12 -16.18
CA ASN A 114 1.53 -5.65 -17.00
C ASN A 114 1.79 -4.79 -18.24
N GLU A 115 0.73 -4.33 -18.92
CA GLU A 115 0.83 -3.46 -20.09
C GLU A 115 1.48 -2.11 -19.74
N LEU A 116 1.10 -1.55 -18.59
CA LEU A 116 1.66 -0.29 -18.11
C LEU A 116 3.11 -0.46 -17.66
N GLU A 117 3.47 -1.58 -17.04
CA GLU A 117 4.85 -1.87 -16.65
C GLU A 117 5.77 -1.96 -17.87
N GLU A 118 5.36 -2.65 -18.93
CA GLU A 118 6.10 -2.75 -20.19
C GLU A 118 6.32 -1.36 -20.82
N GLN A 119 5.28 -0.53 -20.87
CA GLN A 119 5.35 0.81 -21.42
C GLN A 119 6.27 1.73 -20.61
N LEU A 120 6.20 1.67 -19.28
CA LEU A 120 7.10 2.41 -18.40
C LEU A 120 8.55 1.96 -18.59
N SER A 121 8.79 0.67 -18.66
CA SER A 121 10.12 0.10 -18.89
C SER A 121 10.69 0.54 -20.24
N ALA A 122 9.91 0.50 -21.31
CA ALA A 122 10.30 0.98 -22.64
C ALA A 122 10.62 2.47 -22.65
N ALA A 123 9.83 3.29 -21.95
CA ALA A 123 10.07 4.74 -21.84
C ALA A 123 11.37 5.06 -21.08
N TYR A 124 11.71 4.28 -20.04
CA TYR A 124 12.98 4.44 -19.33
C TYR A 124 14.19 3.99 -20.14
N LEU A 125 14.08 2.91 -20.92
CA LEU A 125 15.15 2.40 -21.78
C LEU A 125 15.36 3.31 -23.00
N GLY A 126 14.29 3.85 -23.60
CA GLY A 126 14.36 4.78 -24.71
C GLY A 126 15.01 6.12 -24.39
N LYS A 127 14.92 6.59 -23.15
CA LYS A 127 15.63 7.79 -22.68
C LYS A 127 17.14 7.60 -22.50
N LYS A 128 17.62 6.37 -22.31
CA LYS A 128 19.06 6.08 -22.20
C LYS A 128 19.78 6.08 -23.55
N SER A 129 19.09 5.87 -24.66
CA SER A 129 19.69 5.83 -25.99
C SER A 129 19.74 7.20 -26.71
N SER A 130 19.14 8.24 -26.15
CA SER A 130 19.13 9.59 -26.75
C SER A 130 20.15 10.56 -26.13
N ASN A 131 21.02 10.09 -25.23
CA ASN A 131 22.08 10.89 -24.59
C ASN A 131 23.50 10.31 -24.90
N SER A 132 23.72 9.82 -26.13
CA SER A 132 25.07 9.45 -26.63
C SER A 132 25.41 10.29 -27.82
#